data_87b422530416574c61c8c3d771121a15
#
_entry.id   87b422530416574c61c8c3d771121a15
#
_cell.length_a   1.000
_cell.length_b   1.000
_cell.length_c   1.000
_cell.angle_alpha   90.00
_cell.angle_beta   90.00
_cell.angle_gamma   90.00
#
_symmetry.space_group_name_H-M   'P 1'
#
loop_
_entity.id
_entity.type
_entity.pdbx_description
1 polymer ?
#
loop_
_entity_poly.entity_id
_entity_poly.type
_entity_poly.pdbx_seq_one_letter_code
_entity_poly.pdbx_strand_id
1 'polypeptide(L)'
;WNNLSTSYGAFAYYTLNGIDWLSSQPTWANTMRGDPVMAYDGGGYLYFDNMYGSITGTRVARSTNGGANYDNVVFAGTGNDKNWIAAVQTGGPYANYIYQCMTPGNIKRSTDRGLTFTQVASFSNTLPGMMCAVGPNGTTNGGAAYVVTHTGTSTAATYNFYCSTDGGTTWVLKSSQNFAGYVGTQVGGRHSVQNMRTRPYPFITADNSNGPYRGRLYLVYTKNSPNADGQKPNIYLRFSTDQGTTWSAETLVNDDANTQNNHNWFPAPWCDITTGKLYIKWLDTRDCPTSDSCMVYGTISTNGGASFLPN
;
A
#
# COMPACT_ATOMS: atom_id res chain seq x y z
N TRP A 1 -8.49 -9.16 9.12
CA TRP A 1 -9.76 -9.36 8.39
C TRP A 1 -10.85 -8.58 9.09
N ASN A 2 -11.47 -7.63 8.40
CA ASN A 2 -12.71 -7.03 8.89
C ASN A 2 -13.83 -8.02 8.67
N ASN A 3 -14.51 -8.39 9.74
CA ASN A 3 -15.82 -9.00 9.60
C ASN A 3 -16.80 -7.91 9.12
N LEU A 4 -17.14 -7.92 7.86
CA LEU A 4 -18.08 -6.98 7.25
C LEU A 4 -19.53 -7.21 7.69
N SER A 5 -19.80 -8.26 8.47
CA SER A 5 -21.13 -8.58 8.98
C SER A 5 -21.33 -7.99 10.39
N THR A 6 -22.08 -6.94 10.49
CA THR A 6 -22.88 -6.46 11.66
C THR A 6 -22.19 -6.11 12.98
N SER A 7 -21.03 -6.59 13.32
CA SER A 7 -20.31 -6.16 14.53
C SER A 7 -19.11 -5.31 14.14
N TYR A 8 -19.26 -4.23 14.07
CA TYR A 8 -18.75 -2.90 13.85
C TYR A 8 -17.40 -2.58 14.52
N GLY A 9 -16.52 -3.57 14.70
CA GLY A 9 -15.17 -3.39 15.22
C GLY A 9 -14.10 -3.77 14.21
N ALA A 10 -13.05 -3.00 14.09
CA ALA A 10 -11.80 -3.43 13.47
C ALA A 10 -10.88 -3.92 14.58
N PHE A 11 -10.42 -5.15 14.45
CA PHE A 11 -9.52 -5.81 15.38
C PHE A 11 -8.12 -5.88 14.80
N ALA A 12 -7.11 -5.89 15.66
CA ALA A 12 -5.75 -6.23 15.32
C ALA A 12 -5.33 -7.51 16.06
N TYR A 13 -4.42 -8.24 15.46
CA TYR A 13 -3.72 -9.32 16.12
C TYR A 13 -2.24 -8.94 16.20
N TYR A 14 -1.62 -9.15 17.36
CA TYR A 14 -0.22 -8.88 17.60
C TYR A 14 0.47 -10.07 18.24
N THR A 15 1.77 -10.19 18.06
CA THR A 15 2.60 -11.22 18.66
C THR A 15 3.87 -10.60 19.21
N LEU A 16 4.37 -11.13 20.32
CA LEU A 16 5.66 -10.76 20.91
C LEU A 16 6.77 -11.78 20.62
N ASN A 17 6.40 -12.98 20.16
CA ASN A 17 7.33 -14.10 19.93
C ASN A 17 7.19 -14.74 18.53
N GLY A 18 6.30 -14.23 17.69
CA GLY A 18 6.02 -14.76 16.35
C GLY A 18 5.19 -16.05 16.32
N ILE A 19 4.83 -16.61 17.48
CA ILE A 19 4.13 -17.89 17.64
C ILE A 19 2.73 -17.65 18.19
N ASP A 20 2.64 -17.03 19.37
CA ASP A 20 1.38 -16.74 20.04
C ASP A 20 0.80 -15.42 19.55
N TRP A 21 -0.47 -15.45 19.18
CA TRP A 21 -1.18 -14.28 18.66
C TRP A 21 -2.28 -13.86 19.63
N LEU A 22 -2.23 -12.61 20.05
CA LEU A 22 -3.20 -11.98 20.90
C LEU A 22 -4.04 -11.00 20.11
N SER A 23 -5.32 -10.88 20.41
CA SER A 23 -6.19 -9.89 19.79
C SER A 23 -6.23 -8.60 20.59
N SER A 24 -6.31 -7.49 19.89
CA SER A 24 -6.54 -6.18 20.49
C SER A 24 -7.53 -5.37 19.64
N GLN A 25 -8.21 -4.44 20.26
CA GLN A 25 -9.16 -3.58 19.58
C GLN A 25 -9.06 -2.15 20.12
N PRO A 26 -8.92 -1.15 19.21
CA PRO A 26 -9.10 0.24 19.60
C PRO A 26 -10.52 0.51 20.08
N THR A 27 -10.68 1.46 20.98
CA THR A 27 -12.01 2.00 21.36
C THR A 27 -12.48 2.94 20.26
N TRP A 28 -13.06 2.38 19.22
CA TRP A 28 -13.57 3.14 18.09
C TRP A 28 -14.79 3.98 18.48
N ALA A 29 -14.77 5.26 18.12
CA ALA A 29 -15.90 6.16 18.37
C ALA A 29 -17.05 5.98 17.36
N ASN A 30 -16.85 5.19 16.33
CA ASN A 30 -17.82 4.96 15.25
C ASN A 30 -17.76 3.49 14.79
N THR A 31 -18.82 3.09 14.09
CA THR A 31 -18.84 1.85 13.31
C THR A 31 -17.72 1.83 12.28
N MET A 32 -16.86 0.83 12.31
CA MET A 32 -15.77 0.64 11.36
C MET A 32 -16.24 -0.13 10.12
N ARG A 33 -15.63 0.11 8.95
CA ARG A 33 -16.18 -0.34 7.65
C ARG A 33 -15.22 -1.04 6.71
N GLY A 34 -14.00 -1.30 7.06
CA GLY A 34 -13.12 -2.06 6.20
C GLY A 34 -11.85 -1.31 5.78
N ASP A 35 -11.07 -1.98 4.94
CA ASP A 35 -9.77 -1.56 4.45
C ASP A 35 -8.80 -1.16 5.56
N PRO A 36 -8.51 -2.07 6.54
CA PRO A 36 -7.55 -1.80 7.58
C PRO A 36 -6.15 -1.67 7.00
N VAL A 37 -5.45 -0.61 7.37
CA VAL A 37 -4.05 -0.39 7.00
C VAL A 37 -3.25 -0.04 8.24
N MET A 38 -2.04 -0.56 8.34
CA MET A 38 -1.14 -0.31 9.46
C MET A 38 0.19 0.26 8.99
N ALA A 39 0.76 1.16 9.80
CA ALA A 39 2.09 1.69 9.62
C ALA A 39 2.79 1.84 10.97
N TYR A 40 4.13 1.72 10.97
CA TYR A 40 4.99 2.00 12.12
C TYR A 40 5.87 3.21 11.82
N ASP A 41 6.11 4.05 12.82
CA ASP A 41 7.16 5.06 12.75
C ASP A 41 8.49 4.55 13.32
N GLY A 42 9.53 5.37 13.18
CA GLY A 42 10.86 5.04 13.70
C GLY A 42 10.98 5.06 15.23
N GLY A 43 9.96 5.51 15.94
CA GLY A 43 9.84 5.45 17.40
C GLY A 43 9.12 4.20 17.92
N GLY A 44 8.67 3.32 17.01
CA GLY A 44 7.93 2.10 17.35
C GLY A 44 6.43 2.31 17.59
N TYR A 45 5.91 3.48 17.28
CA TYR A 45 4.47 3.72 17.35
C TYR A 45 3.77 3.04 16.18
N LEU A 46 2.67 2.33 16.47
CA LEU A 46 1.79 1.72 15.48
C LEU A 46 0.60 2.65 15.22
N TYR A 47 0.26 2.80 13.96
CA TYR A 47 -0.93 3.51 13.48
C TYR A 47 -1.82 2.53 12.74
N PHE A 48 -3.07 2.42 13.18
CA PHE A 48 -4.08 1.57 12.59
C PHE A 48 -5.16 2.45 11.97
N ASP A 49 -5.13 2.62 10.66
CA ASP A 49 -6.09 3.40 9.87
C ASP A 49 -7.22 2.51 9.37
N ASN A 50 -8.46 2.95 9.53
CA ASN A 50 -9.62 2.21 9.08
C ASN A 50 -10.76 3.15 8.67
N MET A 51 -11.51 2.78 7.64
CA MET A 51 -12.73 3.48 7.23
C MET A 51 -13.84 3.35 8.27
N TYR A 52 -14.70 4.35 8.38
CA TYR A 52 -15.82 4.36 9.33
C TYR A 52 -17.14 4.80 8.68
N GLY A 53 -18.25 4.57 9.43
CA GLY A 53 -19.60 4.97 9.06
C GLY A 53 -20.06 4.31 7.76
N SER A 54 -20.66 5.06 6.85
CA SER A 54 -21.03 4.61 5.51
C SER A 54 -19.91 4.84 4.49
N ILE A 55 -18.64 4.64 4.92
CA ILE A 55 -17.43 4.97 4.14
C ILE A 55 -17.37 6.48 3.87
N THR A 56 -17.40 7.26 4.94
CA THR A 56 -17.40 8.73 4.88
C THR A 56 -16.05 9.35 5.27
N GLY A 57 -15.09 8.52 5.68
CA GLY A 57 -13.77 8.94 6.09
C GLY A 57 -13.04 7.85 6.85
N THR A 58 -11.94 8.23 7.50
CA THR A 58 -11.09 7.33 8.27
C THR A 58 -10.86 7.81 9.70
N ARG A 59 -10.61 6.83 10.57
CA ARG A 59 -10.06 7.03 11.91
C ARG A 59 -8.76 6.28 12.05
N VAL A 60 -7.80 6.93 12.68
CA VAL A 60 -6.50 6.37 13.00
C VAL A 60 -6.43 6.11 14.50
N ALA A 61 -6.17 4.87 14.87
CA ALA A 61 -5.85 4.47 16.23
C ALA A 61 -4.34 4.38 16.39
N ARG A 62 -3.79 4.94 17.48
CA ARG A 62 -2.38 4.92 17.80
C ARG A 62 -2.10 3.94 18.94
N SER A 63 -1.02 3.18 18.82
CA SER A 63 -0.48 2.34 19.87
C SER A 63 1.00 2.65 20.11
N THR A 64 1.41 2.66 21.38
CA THR A 64 2.79 2.87 21.82
C THR A 64 3.47 1.59 22.29
N ASN A 65 2.77 0.44 22.19
CA ASN A 65 3.22 -0.86 22.70
C ASN A 65 2.96 -2.01 21.71
N GLY A 66 3.20 -1.74 20.43
CA GLY A 66 3.17 -2.78 19.38
C GLY A 66 1.77 -3.31 19.05
N GLY A 67 0.73 -2.56 19.37
CA GLY A 67 -0.66 -2.96 19.09
C GLY A 67 -1.36 -3.66 20.25
N ALA A 68 -0.71 -3.82 21.41
CA ALA A 68 -1.33 -4.43 22.57
C ALA A 68 -2.47 -3.58 23.13
N ASN A 69 -2.28 -2.27 23.16
CA ASN A 69 -3.30 -1.29 23.52
C ASN A 69 -3.21 -0.06 22.62
N TYR A 70 -4.29 0.70 22.57
CA TYR A 70 -4.38 1.95 21.82
C TYR A 70 -4.67 3.11 22.76
N ASP A 71 -3.83 4.13 22.71
CA ASP A 71 -3.88 5.29 23.60
C ASP A 71 -4.65 6.47 23.00
N ASN A 72 -4.89 6.45 21.69
CA ASN A 72 -5.61 7.52 21.02
C ASN A 72 -6.33 6.98 19.77
N VAL A 73 -7.50 7.56 19.49
CA VAL A 73 -8.28 7.31 18.27
C VAL A 73 -8.80 8.64 17.75
N VAL A 74 -8.31 9.06 16.60
CA VAL A 74 -8.64 10.38 16.02
C VAL A 74 -9.30 10.25 14.66
N PHE A 75 -10.08 11.26 14.30
CA PHE A 75 -10.56 11.47 12.94
C PHE A 75 -9.40 11.92 12.06
N ALA A 76 -9.09 11.14 11.03
CA ALA A 76 -8.01 11.48 10.11
C ALA A 76 -8.50 12.23 8.86
N GLY A 77 -9.78 12.16 8.54
CA GLY A 77 -10.36 12.98 7.48
C GLY A 77 -11.48 12.28 6.70
N THR A 78 -12.14 13.07 5.84
CA THR A 78 -13.20 12.60 4.96
C THR A 78 -12.65 11.89 3.74
N GLY A 79 -13.46 11.02 3.15
CA GLY A 79 -13.22 10.30 1.92
C GLY A 79 -14.37 9.33 1.65
N ASN A 80 -14.28 8.55 0.57
CA ASN A 80 -15.41 7.70 0.16
C ASN A 80 -15.01 6.27 -0.24
N ASP A 81 -13.73 5.94 -0.31
CA ASP A 81 -13.25 4.58 -0.57
C ASP A 81 -11.73 4.51 -0.41
N LYS A 82 -11.20 3.32 -0.08
CA LYS A 82 -9.81 2.90 -0.10
C LYS A 82 -8.83 3.92 0.49
N ASN A 83 -8.57 3.77 1.76
CA ASN A 83 -7.58 4.54 2.51
C ASN A 83 -6.19 3.88 2.46
N TRP A 84 -5.16 4.68 2.72
CA TRP A 84 -3.79 4.21 2.92
C TRP A 84 -3.06 5.12 3.92
N ILE A 85 -2.12 4.55 4.68
CA ILE A 85 -1.32 5.29 5.65
C ILE A 85 0.15 4.93 5.54
N ALA A 86 1.03 5.92 5.70
CA ALA A 86 2.48 5.74 5.76
C ALA A 86 3.07 6.65 6.84
N ALA A 87 4.00 6.14 7.62
CA ALA A 87 4.70 6.88 8.67
C ALA A 87 6.19 6.98 8.35
N VAL A 88 6.84 8.03 8.84
CA VAL A 88 8.29 8.18 8.75
C VAL A 88 8.95 7.18 9.70
N GLN A 89 9.68 6.22 9.13
CA GLN A 89 10.28 5.11 9.87
C GLN A 89 11.70 5.37 10.36
N THR A 90 12.23 6.53 10.04
CA THR A 90 13.62 6.92 10.34
C THR A 90 13.64 8.19 11.20
N GLY A 91 14.75 8.44 11.89
CA GLY A 91 14.97 9.72 12.55
C GLY A 91 15.05 10.90 11.57
N GLY A 92 15.18 12.11 12.07
CA GLY A 92 15.34 13.31 11.25
C GLY A 92 14.21 14.32 11.46
N PRO A 93 14.16 15.38 10.64
CA PRO A 93 13.24 16.51 10.86
C PRO A 93 11.76 16.14 10.76
N TYR A 94 11.45 15.04 10.09
CA TYR A 94 10.07 14.57 9.87
C TYR A 94 9.72 13.30 10.65
N ALA A 95 10.50 12.91 11.66
CA ALA A 95 10.36 11.64 12.39
C ALA A 95 8.97 11.41 13.02
N ASN A 96 8.18 12.46 13.23
CA ASN A 96 6.83 12.39 13.80
C ASN A 96 5.72 12.45 12.73
N TYR A 97 6.09 12.49 11.44
CA TYR A 97 5.15 12.73 10.37
C TYR A 97 4.50 11.43 9.90
N ILE A 98 3.20 11.54 9.68
CA ILE A 98 2.37 10.47 9.15
C ILE A 98 1.55 11.06 8.01
N TYR A 99 1.45 10.32 6.92
CA TYR A 99 0.63 10.69 5.76
C TYR A 99 -0.49 9.67 5.61
N GLN A 100 -1.68 10.16 5.44
CA GLN A 100 -2.88 9.36 5.16
C GLN A 100 -3.49 9.87 3.87
N CYS A 101 -3.90 8.96 2.98
CA CYS A 101 -4.59 9.31 1.76
C CYS A 101 -5.84 8.47 1.58
N MET A 102 -6.83 9.02 0.88
CA MET A 102 -8.11 8.37 0.63
C MET A 102 -8.77 8.93 -0.63
N THR A 103 -9.42 8.06 -1.40
CA THR A 103 -10.30 8.49 -2.49
C THR A 103 -11.35 9.50 -1.96
N PRO A 104 -11.65 10.61 -2.66
CA PRO A 104 -11.37 10.90 -4.07
C PRO A 104 -10.03 11.60 -4.37
N GLY A 105 -9.08 11.63 -3.43
CA GLY A 105 -7.76 12.21 -3.66
C GLY A 105 -7.25 13.05 -2.49
N ASN A 106 -7.88 12.98 -1.33
CA ASN A 106 -7.51 13.74 -0.15
C ASN A 106 -6.23 13.20 0.48
N ILE A 107 -5.29 14.09 0.81
CA ILE A 107 -4.07 13.78 1.52
C ILE A 107 -4.09 14.54 2.85
N LYS A 108 -3.91 13.81 3.92
CA LYS A 108 -3.82 14.34 5.27
C LYS A 108 -2.45 14.05 5.85
N ARG A 109 -2.02 14.90 6.74
CA ARG A 109 -0.74 14.80 7.45
C ARG A 109 -0.95 15.00 8.93
N SER A 110 -0.28 14.18 9.72
CA SER A 110 0.00 14.43 11.12
C SER A 110 1.48 14.81 11.28
N THR A 111 1.78 15.78 12.16
CA THR A 111 3.14 16.18 12.54
C THR A 111 3.42 15.91 14.03
N ASP A 112 2.46 15.29 14.72
CA ASP A 112 2.42 15.09 16.18
C ASP A 112 2.17 13.60 16.53
N ARG A 113 2.71 12.69 15.73
CA ARG A 113 2.56 11.24 15.92
C ARG A 113 1.10 10.78 16.00
N GLY A 114 0.28 11.24 15.07
CA GLY A 114 -1.09 10.77 14.93
C GLY A 114 -2.07 11.30 15.96
N LEU A 115 -1.72 12.35 16.72
CA LEU A 115 -2.65 13.00 17.64
C LEU A 115 -3.65 13.88 16.90
N THR A 116 -3.21 14.51 15.81
CA THR A 116 -4.09 15.30 14.92
C THR A 116 -3.73 15.07 13.46
N PHE A 117 -4.70 15.25 12.58
CA PHE A 117 -4.52 15.21 11.13
C PHE A 117 -5.09 16.46 10.46
N THR A 118 -4.35 17.02 9.50
CA THR A 118 -4.77 18.17 8.70
C THR A 118 -4.69 17.80 7.22
N GLN A 119 -5.69 18.20 6.44
CA GLN A 119 -5.62 18.03 4.98
C GLN A 119 -4.58 18.99 4.40
N VAL A 120 -3.61 18.45 3.67
CA VAL A 120 -2.49 19.22 3.10
C VAL A 120 -2.53 19.30 1.57
N ALA A 121 -3.26 18.38 0.92
CA ALA A 121 -3.45 18.40 -0.53
C ALA A 121 -4.72 17.63 -0.94
N SER A 122 -5.09 17.79 -2.20
CA SER A 122 -6.10 16.98 -2.87
C SER A 122 -5.75 16.86 -4.36
N PHE A 123 -5.74 15.62 -4.85
CA PHE A 123 -5.48 15.32 -6.26
C PHE A 123 -6.63 14.51 -6.84
N SER A 124 -6.76 14.49 -8.17
CA SER A 124 -7.76 13.65 -8.81
C SER A 124 -7.43 12.17 -8.60
N ASN A 125 -8.36 11.42 -8.02
CA ASN A 125 -8.29 9.98 -7.85
C ASN A 125 -9.65 9.37 -8.12
N THR A 126 -9.93 9.05 -9.39
CA THR A 126 -11.26 8.63 -9.86
C THR A 126 -11.52 7.15 -9.67
N LEU A 127 -10.47 6.34 -9.52
CA LEU A 127 -10.55 4.92 -9.21
C LEU A 127 -10.05 4.67 -7.79
N PRO A 128 -10.66 3.77 -7.00
CA PRO A 128 -10.12 3.40 -5.70
C PRO A 128 -8.68 2.86 -5.79
N GLY A 129 -7.84 3.15 -4.79
CA GLY A 129 -6.48 2.64 -4.73
C GLY A 129 -5.37 3.70 -4.72
N MET A 130 -5.68 4.89 -4.22
CA MET A 130 -4.66 5.88 -3.89
C MET A 130 -3.74 5.34 -2.78
N MET A 131 -2.43 5.47 -2.97
CA MET A 131 -1.42 4.98 -2.01
C MET A 131 -0.42 6.07 -1.68
N CYS A 132 0.18 6.00 -0.48
CA CYS A 132 1.28 6.87 -0.07
C CYS A 132 2.46 6.08 0.49
N ALA A 133 3.65 6.66 0.41
CA ALA A 133 4.89 6.13 0.98
C ALA A 133 5.79 7.28 1.44
N VAL A 134 6.79 6.94 2.26
CA VAL A 134 7.80 7.89 2.72
C VAL A 134 9.18 7.32 2.42
N GLY A 135 10.08 8.18 1.94
CA GLY A 135 11.47 7.84 1.65
C GLY A 135 12.43 8.96 2.03
N PRO A 136 13.72 8.75 1.88
CA PRO A 136 14.71 9.80 2.07
C PRO A 136 14.70 10.78 0.88
N ASN A 137 15.15 12.00 1.13
CA ASN A 137 15.51 12.98 0.09
C ASN A 137 17.01 13.28 0.22
N GLY A 138 17.82 12.66 -0.62
CA GLY A 138 19.28 12.66 -0.46
C GLY A 138 19.69 12.13 0.91
N THR A 139 20.38 12.94 1.69
CA THR A 139 20.80 12.59 3.06
C THR A 139 19.70 12.79 4.11
N THR A 140 18.61 13.49 3.78
CA THR A 140 17.52 13.77 4.73
C THR A 140 16.62 12.56 4.87
N ASN A 141 16.63 11.94 6.04
CA ASN A 141 15.73 10.85 6.40
C ASN A 141 14.27 11.33 6.43
N GLY A 142 13.37 10.54 5.86
CA GLY A 142 11.94 10.88 5.78
C GLY A 142 11.65 12.16 4.96
N GLY A 143 12.64 12.65 4.20
CA GLY A 143 12.60 13.93 3.50
C GLY A 143 11.77 13.94 2.22
N ALA A 144 11.27 12.79 1.76
CA ALA A 144 10.40 12.67 0.60
C ALA A 144 9.12 11.93 0.98
N ALA A 145 7.98 12.55 0.74
CA ALA A 145 6.67 11.90 0.81
C ALA A 145 6.13 11.69 -0.61
N TYR A 146 5.61 10.52 -0.88
CA TYR A 146 5.09 10.11 -2.18
C TYR A 146 3.61 9.80 -2.11
N VAL A 147 2.89 10.15 -3.16
CA VAL A 147 1.51 9.76 -3.38
C VAL A 147 1.37 9.29 -4.82
N VAL A 148 0.68 8.18 -5.01
CA VAL A 148 0.22 7.75 -6.32
C VAL A 148 -1.29 7.75 -6.35
N THR A 149 -1.88 8.43 -7.36
CA THR A 149 -3.31 8.38 -7.63
C THR A 149 -3.61 7.42 -8.77
N HIS A 150 -4.83 6.91 -8.77
CA HIS A 150 -5.34 5.96 -9.73
C HIS A 150 -6.53 6.60 -10.46
N THR A 151 -6.32 7.03 -11.68
CA THR A 151 -7.32 7.77 -12.49
C THR A 151 -7.67 7.04 -13.78
N GLY A 152 -8.67 7.53 -14.50
CA GLY A 152 -9.11 6.95 -15.77
C GLY A 152 -10.28 5.99 -15.62
N THR A 153 -10.28 4.93 -16.41
CA THR A 153 -11.31 3.88 -16.41
C THR A 153 -10.74 2.55 -15.94
N SER A 154 -11.60 1.57 -15.69
CA SER A 154 -11.16 0.23 -15.30
C SER A 154 -10.28 -0.47 -16.36
N THR A 155 -10.37 -0.07 -17.62
CA THR A 155 -9.61 -0.65 -18.75
C THR A 155 -8.48 0.23 -19.24
N ALA A 156 -8.44 1.50 -18.84
CA ALA A 156 -7.44 2.49 -19.25
C ALA A 156 -7.09 3.39 -18.05
N ALA A 157 -6.47 2.80 -17.04
CA ALA A 157 -6.10 3.50 -15.83
C ALA A 157 -4.70 4.12 -15.95
N THR A 158 -4.57 5.31 -15.36
CA THR A 158 -3.32 6.07 -15.27
C THR A 158 -2.91 6.21 -13.82
N TYR A 159 -1.63 5.98 -13.53
CA TYR A 159 -1.00 6.29 -12.25
C TYR A 159 -0.33 7.65 -12.34
N ASN A 160 -0.72 8.60 -11.46
CA ASN A 160 -0.06 9.89 -11.35
C ASN A 160 0.77 9.91 -10.07
N PHE A 161 2.07 10.14 -10.21
CA PHE A 161 3.01 10.12 -9.12
C PHE A 161 3.34 11.54 -8.67
N TYR A 162 3.07 11.81 -7.39
CA TYR A 162 3.37 13.09 -6.75
C TYR A 162 4.45 12.90 -5.69
N CYS A 163 5.32 13.89 -5.55
CA CYS A 163 6.35 13.94 -4.51
C CYS A 163 6.32 15.28 -3.80
N SER A 164 6.50 15.25 -2.50
CA SER A 164 6.80 16.40 -1.66
C SER A 164 8.17 16.21 -1.01
N THR A 165 8.99 17.25 -0.99
CA THR A 165 10.32 17.25 -0.34
C THR A 165 10.41 18.24 0.82
N ASP A 166 9.29 18.79 1.25
CA ASP A 166 9.16 19.79 2.31
C ASP A 166 8.17 19.36 3.42
N GLY A 167 8.11 18.04 3.66
CA GLY A 167 7.24 17.46 4.67
C GLY A 167 5.75 17.50 4.31
N GLY A 168 5.39 17.51 3.03
CA GLY A 168 4.00 17.50 2.57
C GLY A 168 3.36 18.89 2.50
N THR A 169 4.15 19.95 2.51
CA THR A 169 3.64 21.33 2.38
C THR A 169 3.35 21.67 0.92
N THR A 170 4.27 21.33 0.02
CA THR A 170 4.07 21.44 -1.43
C THR A 170 4.22 20.07 -2.11
N TRP A 171 3.52 19.89 -3.22
CA TRP A 171 3.52 18.63 -3.96
C TRP A 171 3.74 18.89 -5.45
N VAL A 172 4.58 18.10 -6.06
CA VAL A 172 4.91 18.19 -7.48
C VAL A 172 4.48 16.91 -8.18
N LEU A 173 3.73 17.03 -9.27
CA LEU A 173 3.48 15.91 -10.18
C LEU A 173 4.79 15.55 -10.89
N LYS A 174 5.31 14.36 -10.62
CA LYS A 174 6.57 13.86 -11.18
C LYS A 174 6.35 13.21 -12.54
N SER A 175 5.34 12.37 -12.65
CA SER A 175 4.98 11.72 -13.91
C SER A 175 3.56 11.18 -13.89
N SER A 176 3.00 10.96 -15.09
CA SER A 176 1.76 10.23 -15.33
C SER A 176 2.06 9.04 -16.21
N GLN A 177 1.67 7.83 -15.80
CA GLN A 177 2.08 6.57 -16.42
C GLN A 177 0.89 5.63 -16.66
N ASN A 178 0.85 5.03 -17.83
CA ASN A 178 -0.17 4.04 -18.22
C ASN A 178 0.36 2.61 -18.00
N PHE A 179 0.89 2.32 -16.81
CA PHE A 179 1.40 0.99 -16.46
C PHE A 179 0.28 0.01 -16.11
N ALA A 180 -0.85 0.51 -15.64
CA ALA A 180 -2.00 -0.29 -15.29
C ALA A 180 -2.54 -1.03 -16.51
N GLY A 181 -2.91 -2.29 -16.28
CA GLY A 181 -3.54 -3.14 -17.26
C GLY A 181 -4.82 -3.77 -16.72
N TYR A 182 -5.42 -4.62 -17.50
CA TYR A 182 -6.54 -5.43 -17.04
C TYR A 182 -6.05 -6.46 -16.01
N VAL A 183 -6.91 -6.83 -15.05
CA VAL A 183 -6.60 -7.87 -14.06
C VAL A 183 -7.69 -8.94 -14.10
N GLY A 184 -7.32 -10.15 -14.50
CA GLY A 184 -8.25 -11.27 -14.63
C GLY A 184 -9.28 -11.06 -15.75
N THR A 185 -10.53 -11.33 -15.45
CA THR A 185 -11.67 -11.18 -16.38
C THR A 185 -12.59 -10.04 -15.95
N GLN A 186 -13.47 -9.61 -16.85
CA GLN A 186 -14.49 -8.63 -16.52
C GLN A 186 -15.80 -9.33 -16.15
N VAL A 187 -16.25 -9.05 -14.92
CA VAL A 187 -17.57 -9.51 -14.44
C VAL A 187 -18.35 -8.28 -13.96
N GLY A 188 -19.50 -8.02 -14.56
CA GLY A 188 -20.35 -6.88 -14.21
C GLY A 188 -19.64 -5.52 -14.30
N GLY A 189 -18.76 -5.33 -15.29
CA GLY A 189 -17.99 -4.10 -15.48
C GLY A 189 -16.80 -3.93 -14.51
N ARG A 190 -16.41 -4.97 -13.78
CA ARG A 190 -15.32 -4.96 -12.80
C ARG A 190 -14.26 -6.00 -13.13
N HIS A 191 -13.02 -5.73 -12.76
CA HIS A 191 -11.95 -6.74 -12.79
C HIS A 191 -12.27 -7.84 -11.78
N SER A 192 -12.03 -9.09 -12.15
CA SER A 192 -12.32 -10.25 -11.30
C SER A 192 -11.28 -11.35 -11.50
N VAL A 193 -10.84 -11.93 -10.40
CA VAL A 193 -10.05 -13.16 -10.36
C VAL A 193 -10.85 -14.16 -9.54
N GLN A 194 -11.22 -15.29 -10.13
CA GLN A 194 -12.02 -16.33 -9.46
C GLN A 194 -13.23 -15.76 -8.70
N ASN A 195 -14.03 -14.92 -9.35
CA ASN A 195 -15.16 -14.20 -8.76
C ASN A 195 -14.83 -13.17 -7.67
N MET A 196 -13.56 -13.02 -7.28
CA MET A 196 -13.12 -11.99 -6.37
C MET A 196 -12.91 -10.68 -7.12
N ARG A 197 -13.58 -9.61 -6.69
CA ARG A 197 -13.34 -8.27 -7.24
C ARG A 197 -11.92 -7.82 -6.95
N THR A 198 -11.23 -7.33 -7.96
CA THR A 198 -9.88 -6.77 -7.83
C THR A 198 -9.72 -5.49 -8.67
N ARG A 199 -8.53 -4.92 -8.66
CA ARG A 199 -8.09 -3.78 -9.49
C ARG A 199 -6.57 -3.80 -9.61
N PRO A 200 -5.99 -3.12 -10.61
CA PRO A 200 -4.55 -2.90 -10.69
C PRO A 200 -4.11 -1.79 -9.72
N TYR A 201 -4.20 -2.05 -8.41
CA TYR A 201 -3.80 -1.07 -7.39
C TYR A 201 -2.30 -0.76 -7.47
N PRO A 202 -1.90 0.53 -7.44
CA PRO A 202 -0.50 0.95 -7.49
C PRO A 202 0.15 0.95 -6.11
N PHE A 203 0.58 -0.20 -5.60
CA PHE A 203 1.26 -0.27 -4.31
C PHE A 203 2.67 0.29 -4.40
N ILE A 204 3.00 1.26 -3.56
CA ILE A 204 4.32 1.89 -3.50
C ILE A 204 4.98 1.72 -2.14
N THR A 205 6.32 1.60 -2.16
CA THR A 205 7.19 1.66 -0.98
C THR A 205 8.53 2.28 -1.37
N ALA A 206 9.27 2.83 -0.42
CA ALA A 206 10.59 3.41 -0.68
C ALA A 206 11.67 2.73 0.16
N ASP A 207 12.88 2.67 -0.36
CA ASP A 207 14.05 2.22 0.39
C ASP A 207 14.52 3.31 1.35
N ASN A 208 14.25 3.11 2.63
CA ASN A 208 14.67 3.97 3.74
C ASN A 208 15.96 3.49 4.40
N SER A 209 16.61 2.45 3.89
CA SER A 209 17.87 1.93 4.43
C SER A 209 19.05 2.85 4.12
N ASN A 210 20.20 2.53 4.69
CA ASN A 210 21.47 3.13 4.32
C ASN A 210 22.23 2.30 3.25
N GLY A 211 21.54 1.38 2.59
CA GLY A 211 22.09 0.51 1.56
C GLY A 211 22.26 1.19 0.19
N PRO A 212 22.75 0.44 -0.80
CA PRO A 212 23.09 0.97 -2.13
C PRO A 212 21.85 1.43 -2.94
N TYR A 213 20.65 1.05 -2.52
CA TYR A 213 19.39 1.41 -3.21
C TYR A 213 18.59 2.47 -2.44
N ARG A 214 19.20 3.10 -1.43
CA ARG A 214 18.57 4.16 -0.64
C ARG A 214 17.90 5.20 -1.53
N GLY A 215 16.64 5.51 -1.21
CA GLY A 215 15.82 6.49 -1.94
C GLY A 215 15.14 5.94 -3.19
N ARG A 216 15.37 4.67 -3.56
CA ARG A 216 14.63 4.03 -4.63
C ARG A 216 13.16 3.91 -4.26
N LEU A 217 12.28 4.36 -5.15
CA LEU A 217 10.82 4.20 -5.03
C LEU A 217 10.41 2.98 -5.85
N TYR A 218 9.73 2.03 -5.22
CA TYR A 218 9.22 0.83 -5.85
C TYR A 218 7.72 0.96 -6.08
N LEU A 219 7.27 0.55 -7.27
CA LEU A 219 5.87 0.39 -7.63
C LEU A 219 5.62 -1.09 -7.90
N VAL A 220 4.67 -1.69 -7.21
CA VAL A 220 4.24 -3.07 -7.44
C VAL A 220 2.76 -3.09 -7.78
N TYR A 221 2.40 -3.79 -8.83
CA TYR A 221 1.02 -3.84 -9.31
C TYR A 221 0.72 -5.17 -10.01
N THR A 222 -0.56 -5.42 -10.21
CA THR A 222 -1.05 -6.59 -10.94
C THR A 222 -1.59 -6.14 -12.28
N LYS A 223 -1.29 -6.89 -13.33
CA LYS A 223 -1.99 -6.82 -14.62
C LYS A 223 -1.93 -8.17 -15.32
N ASN A 224 -2.80 -8.39 -16.28
CA ASN A 224 -2.74 -9.58 -17.13
C ASN A 224 -1.42 -9.60 -17.92
N SER A 225 -0.88 -10.80 -18.10
CA SER A 225 0.25 -11.00 -19.00
C SER A 225 -0.08 -10.48 -20.41
N PRO A 226 0.88 -9.85 -21.10
CA PRO A 226 0.72 -9.47 -22.49
C PRO A 226 0.65 -10.68 -23.44
N ASN A 227 1.05 -11.86 -22.99
CA ASN A 227 1.00 -13.09 -23.76
C ASN A 227 -0.41 -13.68 -23.77
N ALA A 228 -0.71 -14.49 -24.78
CA ALA A 228 -2.04 -15.09 -24.99
C ALA A 228 -2.38 -16.25 -24.01
N ASP A 229 -2.03 -16.09 -22.74
CA ASP A 229 -2.23 -17.09 -21.67
C ASP A 229 -3.61 -16.98 -20.98
N GLY A 230 -4.61 -16.43 -21.64
CA GLY A 230 -5.98 -16.46 -21.17
C GLY A 230 -6.31 -15.45 -20.08
N GLN A 231 -5.71 -14.26 -20.11
CA GLN A 231 -5.99 -13.18 -19.15
C GLN A 231 -5.50 -13.47 -17.71
N LYS A 232 -4.40 -14.16 -17.61
CA LYS A 232 -3.76 -14.48 -16.37
C LYS A 232 -3.13 -13.22 -15.73
N PRO A 233 -3.51 -12.84 -14.52
CA PRO A 233 -2.86 -11.76 -13.79
C PRO A 233 -1.53 -12.22 -13.20
N ASN A 234 -0.51 -11.39 -13.35
CA ASN A 234 0.82 -11.54 -12.79
C ASN A 234 1.21 -10.31 -11.97
N ILE A 235 2.20 -10.47 -11.10
CA ILE A 235 2.75 -9.41 -10.28
C ILE A 235 3.95 -8.79 -11.00
N TYR A 236 3.95 -7.47 -11.13
CA TYR A 236 5.00 -6.72 -11.79
C TYR A 236 5.57 -5.65 -10.87
N LEU A 237 6.86 -5.38 -11.03
CA LEU A 237 7.58 -4.33 -10.36
C LEU A 237 8.19 -3.36 -11.36
N ARG A 238 8.17 -2.07 -11.02
CA ARG A 238 9.02 -1.01 -11.56
C ARG A 238 9.65 -0.25 -10.41
N PHE A 239 10.79 0.38 -10.65
CA PHE A 239 11.39 1.28 -9.68
C PHE A 239 11.80 2.60 -10.33
N SER A 240 11.88 3.62 -9.49
CA SER A 240 12.37 4.96 -9.83
C SER A 240 13.52 5.34 -8.90
N THR A 241 14.55 5.99 -9.45
CA THR A 241 15.70 6.54 -8.71
C THR A 241 15.67 8.07 -8.66
N ASP A 242 14.65 8.71 -9.23
CA ASP A 242 14.48 10.15 -9.37
C ASP A 242 13.11 10.63 -8.86
N GLN A 243 12.65 10.00 -7.75
CA GLN A 243 11.42 10.36 -7.04
C GLN A 243 10.15 10.23 -7.88
N GLY A 244 10.10 9.25 -8.80
CA GLY A 244 8.94 8.97 -9.62
C GLY A 244 8.87 9.75 -10.94
N THR A 245 9.95 10.43 -11.35
CA THR A 245 10.01 11.13 -12.63
C THR A 245 10.16 10.14 -13.79
N THR A 246 11.10 9.21 -13.68
CA THR A 246 11.28 8.12 -14.62
C THR A 246 11.19 6.76 -13.94
N TRP A 247 10.87 5.72 -14.71
CA TRP A 247 10.65 4.37 -14.21
C TRP A 247 11.43 3.35 -15.02
N SER A 248 11.92 2.32 -14.35
CA SER A 248 12.59 1.17 -14.97
C SER A 248 11.67 0.44 -15.95
N ALA A 249 12.25 -0.44 -16.76
CA ALA A 249 11.50 -1.49 -17.42
C ALA A 249 10.73 -2.32 -16.37
N GLU A 250 9.67 -2.97 -16.81
CA GLU A 250 8.85 -3.87 -15.99
C GLU A 250 9.60 -5.17 -15.70
N THR A 251 9.56 -5.63 -14.46
CA THR A 251 10.13 -6.90 -14.03
C THR A 251 9.01 -7.79 -13.51
N LEU A 252 8.91 -9.02 -14.00
CA LEU A 252 8.00 -10.05 -13.47
C LEU A 252 8.49 -10.49 -12.08
N VAL A 253 7.58 -10.59 -11.12
CA VAL A 253 7.90 -10.93 -9.73
C VAL A 253 7.63 -12.39 -9.40
N ASN A 254 6.45 -12.90 -9.77
CA ASN A 254 6.09 -14.31 -9.55
C ASN A 254 6.82 -15.22 -10.54
N ASP A 255 7.19 -16.42 -10.09
CA ASP A 255 7.94 -17.41 -10.85
C ASP A 255 7.14 -18.65 -11.23
N ASP A 256 5.85 -18.67 -10.93
CA ASP A 256 4.96 -19.80 -11.25
C ASP A 256 4.83 -20.01 -12.77
N ALA A 257 4.57 -21.25 -13.14
CA ALA A 257 4.39 -21.61 -14.53
C ALA A 257 3.24 -20.80 -15.17
N ASN A 258 3.48 -20.30 -16.38
CA ASN A 258 2.53 -19.48 -17.11
C ASN A 258 1.38 -20.32 -17.67
N THR A 259 0.50 -20.84 -16.78
CA THR A 259 -0.68 -21.63 -17.12
C THR A 259 -1.95 -20.83 -16.88
N GLN A 260 -3.00 -21.10 -17.62
CA GLN A 260 -4.28 -20.38 -17.55
C GLN A 260 -4.92 -20.39 -16.16
N ASN A 261 -4.54 -21.31 -15.29
CA ASN A 261 -5.16 -21.51 -13.98
C ASN A 261 -4.37 -20.85 -12.84
N ASN A 262 -3.19 -20.33 -13.10
CA ASN A 262 -2.37 -19.67 -12.08
C ASN A 262 -2.65 -18.16 -12.11
N HIS A 263 -3.25 -17.63 -11.09
CA HIS A 263 -3.57 -16.21 -10.95
C HIS A 263 -2.80 -15.61 -9.77
N ASN A 264 -2.20 -14.45 -9.99
CA ASN A 264 -1.43 -13.72 -9.01
C ASN A 264 -1.99 -12.30 -8.86
N TRP A 265 -2.44 -11.92 -7.65
CA TRP A 265 -3.06 -10.60 -7.44
C TRP A 265 -2.91 -10.10 -6.00
N PHE A 266 -3.27 -8.85 -5.75
CA PHE A 266 -3.13 -8.15 -4.47
C PHE A 266 -1.72 -8.19 -3.89
N PRO A 267 -0.71 -7.65 -4.61
CA PRO A 267 0.63 -7.55 -4.08
C PRO A 267 0.68 -6.58 -2.89
N ALA A 268 1.62 -6.80 -1.98
CA ALA A 268 1.95 -5.87 -0.93
C ALA A 268 3.47 -5.82 -0.77
N PRO A 269 4.13 -4.73 -1.20
CA PRO A 269 5.56 -4.54 -1.06
C PRO A 269 5.92 -3.94 0.30
N TRP A 270 7.08 -4.32 0.81
CA TRP A 270 7.72 -3.70 1.96
C TRP A 270 9.23 -3.70 1.78
N CYS A 271 9.87 -2.54 1.98
CA CYS A 271 11.32 -2.42 1.98
C CYS A 271 11.82 -2.32 3.43
N ASP A 272 12.70 -3.25 3.82
CA ASP A 272 13.28 -3.29 5.15
C ASP A 272 14.24 -2.12 5.37
N ILE A 273 14.01 -1.34 6.42
CA ILE A 273 14.75 -0.11 6.71
C ILE A 273 16.19 -0.35 7.14
N THR A 274 16.53 -1.56 7.56
CA THR A 274 17.88 -1.91 8.03
C THR A 274 18.71 -2.49 6.89
N THR A 275 18.14 -3.42 6.13
CA THR A 275 18.87 -4.20 5.13
C THR A 275 18.66 -3.72 3.70
N GLY A 276 17.63 -2.91 3.43
CA GLY A 276 17.22 -2.52 2.08
C GLY A 276 16.64 -3.67 1.25
N LYS A 277 16.37 -4.82 1.85
CA LYS A 277 15.72 -5.94 1.16
C LYS A 277 14.26 -5.58 0.86
N LEU A 278 13.85 -5.85 -0.36
CA LEU A 278 12.48 -5.66 -0.79
C LEU A 278 11.71 -6.97 -0.68
N TYR A 279 10.70 -7.00 0.16
CA TYR A 279 9.76 -8.11 0.34
C TYR A 279 8.49 -7.80 -0.45
N ILE A 280 7.98 -8.80 -1.19
CA ILE A 280 6.71 -8.70 -1.88
C ILE A 280 5.92 -9.96 -1.60
N LYS A 281 4.68 -9.81 -1.13
CA LYS A 281 3.73 -10.92 -0.98
C LYS A 281 2.52 -10.69 -1.89
N TRP A 282 1.81 -11.78 -2.26
CA TRP A 282 0.58 -11.70 -3.08
C TRP A 282 -0.33 -12.90 -2.81
N LEU A 283 -1.52 -12.85 -3.35
CA LEU A 283 -2.42 -14.01 -3.44
C LEU A 283 -2.13 -14.79 -4.72
N ASP A 284 -2.13 -16.12 -4.65
CA ASP A 284 -1.69 -17.02 -5.70
C ASP A 284 -2.55 -18.28 -5.73
N THR A 285 -2.91 -18.75 -6.91
CA THR A 285 -3.73 -19.96 -7.10
C THR A 285 -2.95 -21.16 -7.60
N ARG A 286 -1.60 -21.08 -7.71
CA ARG A 286 -0.78 -22.18 -8.28
C ARG A 286 -1.05 -23.55 -7.62
N ASP A 287 -1.38 -23.58 -6.34
CA ASP A 287 -1.72 -24.80 -5.60
C ASP A 287 -3.23 -25.04 -5.46
N CYS A 288 -4.06 -24.12 -5.99
CA CYS A 288 -5.52 -24.16 -5.89
C CYS A 288 -6.20 -23.87 -7.23
N PRO A 289 -5.79 -24.47 -8.36
CA PRO A 289 -6.19 -24.02 -9.70
C PRO A 289 -7.67 -24.23 -10.04
N THR A 290 -8.37 -25.06 -9.30
CA THR A 290 -9.77 -25.44 -9.56
C THR A 290 -10.75 -25.03 -8.45
N SER A 291 -10.29 -24.26 -7.45
CA SER A 291 -11.12 -23.87 -6.30
C SER A 291 -11.21 -22.35 -6.16
N ASP A 292 -12.16 -21.90 -5.35
CA ASP A 292 -12.27 -20.50 -4.93
C ASP A 292 -11.26 -20.13 -3.82
N SER A 293 -10.27 -21.00 -3.56
CA SER A 293 -9.22 -20.81 -2.58
C SER A 293 -7.97 -20.22 -3.23
N CYS A 294 -7.14 -19.57 -2.42
CA CYS A 294 -5.81 -19.09 -2.80
C CYS A 294 -4.85 -19.21 -1.62
N MET A 295 -3.57 -19.25 -1.92
CA MET A 295 -2.50 -19.21 -0.94
C MET A 295 -1.85 -17.83 -0.93
N VAL A 296 -1.06 -17.54 0.11
CA VAL A 296 -0.20 -16.36 0.16
C VAL A 296 1.21 -16.79 -0.20
N TYR A 297 1.72 -16.20 -1.27
CA TYR A 297 3.11 -16.36 -1.70
C TYR A 297 3.90 -15.09 -1.45
N GLY A 298 5.21 -15.20 -1.45
CA GLY A 298 6.07 -14.05 -1.30
C GLY A 298 7.50 -14.31 -1.72
N THR A 299 8.21 -13.25 -2.08
CA THR A 299 9.60 -13.29 -2.50
C THR A 299 10.40 -12.13 -1.94
N ILE A 300 11.71 -12.19 -2.08
CA ILE A 300 12.65 -11.18 -1.61
C ILE A 300 13.57 -10.79 -2.76
N SER A 301 13.77 -9.49 -2.95
CA SER A 301 14.87 -8.96 -3.75
C SER A 301 15.95 -8.38 -2.84
N THR A 302 17.20 -8.77 -3.08
CA THR A 302 18.39 -8.27 -2.38
C THR A 302 19.19 -7.29 -3.24
N ASN A 303 18.77 -7.08 -4.47
CA ASN A 303 19.48 -6.24 -5.46
C ASN A 303 18.61 -5.10 -5.98
N GLY A 304 17.74 -4.57 -5.13
CA GLY A 304 16.92 -3.39 -5.42
C GLY A 304 15.86 -3.61 -6.49
N GLY A 305 15.26 -4.80 -6.56
CA GLY A 305 14.18 -5.13 -7.48
C GLY A 305 14.65 -5.58 -8.87
N ALA A 306 15.96 -5.81 -9.08
CA ALA A 306 16.47 -6.29 -10.36
C ALA A 306 16.19 -7.78 -10.59
N SER A 307 16.15 -8.58 -9.52
CA SER A 307 15.74 -9.99 -9.53
C SER A 307 15.17 -10.38 -8.16
N PHE A 308 14.53 -11.54 -8.13
CA PHE A 308 13.85 -12.07 -6.96
C PHE A 308 14.32 -13.48 -6.64
N LEU A 309 14.26 -13.86 -5.36
CA LEU A 309 14.47 -15.25 -4.94
C LEU A 309 13.30 -16.11 -5.42
N PRO A 310 13.52 -17.43 -5.64
CA PRO A 310 12.43 -18.36 -5.97
C PRO A 310 11.30 -18.32 -4.93
N ASN A 311 10.06 -18.50 -5.37
CA ASN A 311 8.86 -18.37 -4.54
C ASN A 311 7.84 -19.50 -4.79
#